data_f160c47e81dd829787e595f71ed28371
#
_entry.id   f160c47e81dd829787e595f71ed28371
#
_cell.length_a   1.000
_cell.length_b   1.000
_cell.length_c   1.000
_cell.angle_alpha   90.00
_cell.angle_beta   90.00
_cell.angle_gamma   90.00
#
_symmetry.space_group_name_H-M   'P 1'
#
loop_
_entity.id
_entity.type
_entity.pdbx_description
1 polymer ?
#
loop_
_entity_poly.entity_id
_entity_poly.type
_entity_poly.pdbx_seq_one_letter_code
_entity_poly.pdbx_strand_id
1 'polypeptide(L)'
;MSENNQIDAARQYHSGTKHSYLSVRLHAHALDWENKPLLFKIYPTLEVTRLPRDFEDTGKPALSVIAASSVEPKGETVPDLETLAQVLFFSAGVTRSRKHAEGETFFRAAACTGALYEIELYVVCSDLRSRIQLSESAPALPAGVYHFGAAEFGLRQLRAGDFRQAIAAATGDDPSIAHAP
;
A
#
# COMPACT_ATOMS: atom_id res chain seq x y z
N MET A 1 31.08 -12.21 -23.24
CA MET A 1 30.14 -11.17 -22.77
C MET A 1 30.63 -9.85 -23.33
N SER A 2 29.89 -9.18 -24.20
CA SER A 2 30.27 -7.86 -24.69
C SER A 2 30.04 -6.87 -23.54
N GLU A 3 31.09 -6.18 -23.12
CA GLU A 3 30.98 -5.08 -22.18
C GLU A 3 30.01 -4.04 -22.77
N ASN A 4 29.00 -3.65 -21.99
CA ASN A 4 28.08 -2.59 -22.38
C ASN A 4 28.78 -1.24 -22.20
N ASN A 5 29.43 -0.75 -23.27
CA ASN A 5 30.18 0.51 -23.25
C ASN A 5 29.30 1.74 -23.63
N GLN A 6 27.98 1.67 -23.52
CA GLN A 6 27.10 2.80 -23.88
C GLN A 6 26.90 3.82 -22.73
N ILE A 7 27.98 4.13 -22.03
CA ILE A 7 27.97 5.12 -20.93
C ILE A 7 27.51 6.49 -21.44
N ASP A 8 27.92 6.88 -22.65
CA ASP A 8 27.54 8.18 -23.22
C ASP A 8 26.07 8.24 -23.58
N ALA A 9 25.47 7.15 -24.05
CA ALA A 9 24.02 7.07 -24.29
C ALA A 9 23.24 7.24 -22.98
N ALA A 10 23.67 6.60 -21.88
CA ALA A 10 23.07 6.74 -20.56
C ALA A 10 23.18 8.18 -20.03
N ARG A 11 24.35 8.83 -20.20
CA ARG A 11 24.56 10.22 -19.83
C ARG A 11 23.72 11.20 -20.65
N GLN A 12 23.61 10.97 -21.97
CA GLN A 12 22.75 11.78 -22.83
C GLN A 12 21.30 11.66 -22.47
N TYR A 13 20.82 10.43 -22.23
CA TYR A 13 19.46 10.18 -21.75
C TYR A 13 19.18 10.89 -20.44
N HIS A 14 20.05 10.69 -19.45
CA HIS A 14 19.92 11.34 -18.14
C HIS A 14 19.89 12.87 -18.26
N SER A 15 20.81 13.44 -19.04
CA SER A 15 20.89 14.91 -19.22
C SER A 15 19.71 15.48 -20.02
N GLY A 16 19.18 14.71 -20.98
CA GLY A 16 18.04 15.12 -21.79
C GLY A 16 16.70 15.00 -21.10
N THR A 17 16.58 14.06 -20.14
CA THR A 17 15.31 13.79 -19.45
C THR A 17 15.18 14.46 -18.08
N LYS A 18 16.30 14.89 -17.48
CA LYS A 18 16.24 15.59 -16.19
C LYS A 18 15.53 16.93 -16.29
N HIS A 19 14.71 17.24 -15.32
CA HIS A 19 14.07 18.53 -15.20
C HIS A 19 15.10 19.63 -14.86
N SER A 20 15.00 20.74 -15.57
CA SER A 20 15.73 21.98 -15.30
C SER A 20 14.75 23.14 -15.38
N TYR A 21 15.13 24.29 -14.82
CA TYR A 21 14.32 25.50 -14.93
C TYR A 21 13.95 25.85 -16.39
N LEU A 22 14.88 25.61 -17.31
CA LEU A 22 14.67 25.90 -18.73
C LEU A 22 13.77 24.81 -19.38
N SER A 23 14.03 23.51 -19.12
CA SER A 23 13.26 22.42 -19.73
C SER A 23 11.78 22.45 -19.30
N VAL A 24 11.51 22.77 -18.03
CA VAL A 24 10.13 22.90 -17.53
C VAL A 24 9.37 24.03 -18.22
N ARG A 25 10.05 25.12 -18.60
CA ARG A 25 9.41 26.25 -19.30
C ARG A 25 9.27 26.06 -20.79
N LEU A 26 10.26 25.44 -21.44
CA LEU A 26 10.27 25.29 -22.90
C LEU A 26 9.52 24.03 -23.37
N HIS A 27 9.40 23.03 -22.53
CA HIS A 27 8.78 21.75 -22.83
C HIS A 27 7.67 21.42 -21.84
N ALA A 28 6.84 22.42 -21.49
CA ALA A 28 5.68 22.20 -20.65
C ALA A 28 4.72 21.19 -21.32
N HIS A 29 4.47 20.07 -20.70
CA HIS A 29 3.43 19.15 -21.14
C HIS A 29 2.04 19.69 -20.78
N ALA A 30 1.14 19.73 -21.74
CA ALA A 30 -0.27 19.85 -21.44
C ALA A 30 -0.74 18.53 -20.81
N LEU A 31 -1.33 18.62 -19.63
CA LEU A 31 -1.95 17.43 -18.98
C LEU A 31 -3.26 17.12 -19.69
N ASP A 32 -3.42 15.86 -20.08
CA ASP A 32 -4.68 15.34 -20.61
C ASP A 32 -5.63 15.02 -19.42
N TRP A 33 -6.42 16.01 -19.06
CA TRP A 33 -7.35 15.91 -17.93
C TRP A 33 -8.52 14.97 -18.20
N GLU A 34 -8.85 14.69 -19.46
CA GLU A 34 -9.93 13.77 -19.84
C GLU A 34 -9.53 12.31 -19.57
N ASN A 35 -8.24 12.01 -19.69
CA ASN A 35 -7.67 10.69 -19.37
C ASN A 35 -7.16 10.56 -17.94
N LYS A 36 -7.51 11.50 -17.05
CA LYS A 36 -7.13 11.40 -15.65
C LYS A 36 -7.70 10.12 -15.02
N PRO A 37 -6.87 9.21 -14.49
CA PRO A 37 -7.35 8.00 -13.84
C PRO A 37 -8.16 8.33 -12.56
N LEU A 38 -9.04 7.41 -12.18
CA LEU A 38 -9.72 7.49 -10.88
C LEU A 38 -8.67 7.49 -9.76
N LEU A 39 -8.90 8.34 -8.74
CA LEU A 39 -8.00 8.47 -7.59
C LEU A 39 -7.92 7.18 -6.75
N PHE A 40 -8.95 6.36 -6.82
CA PHE A 40 -9.06 5.09 -6.10
C PHE A 40 -9.65 4.04 -7.01
N LYS A 41 -9.09 2.85 -6.98
CA LYS A 41 -9.71 1.68 -7.58
C LYS A 41 -10.94 1.29 -6.75
N ILE A 42 -12.05 1.06 -7.41
CA ILE A 42 -13.31 0.72 -6.75
C ILE A 42 -13.89 -0.60 -7.30
N TYR A 43 -14.56 -1.34 -6.42
CA TYR A 43 -15.34 -2.53 -6.75
C TYR A 43 -16.76 -2.30 -6.25
N PRO A 44 -17.61 -1.59 -7.01
CA PRO A 44 -18.89 -1.07 -6.52
C PRO A 44 -19.91 -2.14 -6.13
N THR A 45 -19.76 -3.35 -6.65
CA THR A 45 -20.66 -4.48 -6.37
C THR A 45 -20.26 -5.31 -5.16
N LEU A 46 -19.09 -5.05 -4.58
CA LEU A 46 -18.59 -5.82 -3.43
C LEU A 46 -18.82 -5.06 -2.13
N GLU A 47 -19.26 -5.79 -1.11
CA GLU A 47 -19.43 -5.25 0.23
C GLU A 47 -18.08 -4.86 0.86
N VAL A 48 -18.12 -3.84 1.70
CA VAL A 48 -16.96 -3.32 2.41
C VAL A 48 -16.95 -3.83 3.84
N THR A 49 -15.95 -4.61 4.19
CA THR A 49 -15.60 -4.88 5.59
C THR A 49 -14.77 -3.70 6.10
N ARG A 50 -15.36 -2.87 6.97
CA ARG A 50 -14.67 -1.70 7.54
C ARG A 50 -13.57 -2.14 8.49
N LEU A 51 -12.42 -1.48 8.41
CA LEU A 51 -11.30 -1.71 9.30
C LEU A 51 -11.38 -0.80 10.55
N PRO A 52 -10.96 -1.30 11.73
CA PRO A 52 -10.86 -0.48 12.93
C PRO A 52 -9.83 0.64 12.73
N ARG A 53 -10.11 1.84 13.29
CA ARG A 53 -9.22 3.01 13.22
C ARG A 53 -8.62 3.41 14.56
N ASP A 54 -8.94 2.70 15.61
CA ASP A 54 -8.43 2.96 16.95
C ASP A 54 -7.02 2.37 17.08
N PHE A 55 -6.03 3.12 16.61
CA PHE A 55 -4.63 2.71 16.68
C PHE A 55 -4.06 3.08 18.04
N GLU A 56 -3.44 2.11 18.69
CA GLU A 56 -2.73 2.35 19.94
C GLU A 56 -1.51 3.25 19.69
N ASP A 57 -1.41 4.32 20.46
CA ASP A 57 -0.20 5.13 20.50
C ASP A 57 0.90 4.35 21.25
N THR A 58 2.00 4.08 20.57
CA THR A 58 3.14 3.39 21.19
C THR A 58 3.85 4.24 22.24
N GLY A 59 3.57 5.54 22.31
CA GLY A 59 4.24 6.50 23.19
C GLY A 59 5.75 6.67 22.92
N LYS A 60 6.28 6.05 21.87
CA LYS A 60 7.71 6.12 21.53
C LYS A 60 8.00 7.29 20.62
N PRO A 61 8.94 8.19 20.96
CA PRO A 61 9.35 9.25 20.05
C PRO A 61 9.92 8.68 18.75
N ALA A 62 9.49 9.22 17.60
CA ALA A 62 9.89 8.73 16.28
C ALA A 62 11.42 8.67 16.08
N LEU A 63 12.15 9.68 16.57
CA LEU A 63 13.62 9.72 16.48
C LEU A 63 14.27 8.58 17.28
N SER A 64 13.69 8.20 18.41
CA SER A 64 14.20 7.07 19.22
C SER A 64 14.00 5.74 18.47
N VAL A 65 12.89 5.59 17.75
CA VAL A 65 12.62 4.38 16.95
C VAL A 65 13.58 4.31 15.76
N ILE A 66 13.82 5.43 15.06
CA ILE A 66 14.75 5.51 13.93
C ILE A 66 16.19 5.24 14.38
N ALA A 67 16.58 5.73 15.57
CA ALA A 67 17.92 5.52 16.12
C ALA A 67 18.15 4.11 16.67
N ALA A 68 17.10 3.34 16.92
CA ALA A 68 17.21 1.95 17.36
C ALA A 68 17.75 1.08 16.23
N SER A 69 18.99 0.60 16.38
CA SER A 69 19.75 -0.10 15.32
C SER A 69 19.21 -1.48 14.96
N SER A 70 18.42 -2.09 15.81
CA SER A 70 17.72 -3.34 15.54
C SER A 70 16.56 -3.50 16.52
N VAL A 71 15.38 -3.76 15.98
CA VAL A 71 14.32 -4.40 16.73
C VAL A 71 14.47 -5.89 16.42
N GLU A 72 14.96 -6.68 17.38
CA GLU A 72 14.88 -8.13 17.27
C GLU A 72 13.40 -8.48 17.04
N PRO A 73 13.05 -9.14 15.92
CA PRO A 73 11.69 -9.55 15.68
C PRO A 73 11.27 -10.50 16.82
N LYS A 74 10.31 -10.10 17.60
CA LYS A 74 9.71 -10.97 18.62
C LYS A 74 8.86 -12.02 17.92
N GLY A 75 9.48 -13.08 17.43
CA GLY A 75 8.78 -14.22 16.88
C GLY A 75 7.76 -13.88 15.76
N GLU A 76 7.43 -14.84 14.97
CA GLU A 76 6.34 -14.71 14.00
C GLU A 76 5.01 -14.72 14.74
N THR A 77 4.31 -13.61 14.73
CA THR A 77 2.94 -13.51 15.27
C THR A 77 1.98 -13.30 14.12
N VAL A 78 0.97 -14.15 14.01
CA VAL A 78 -0.14 -13.93 13.08
C VAL A 78 -0.81 -12.60 13.46
N PRO A 79 -0.88 -11.62 12.56
CA PRO A 79 -1.52 -10.36 12.86
C PRO A 79 -3.03 -10.57 13.09
N ASP A 80 -3.58 -9.90 14.08
CA ASP A 80 -5.02 -9.75 14.21
C ASP A 80 -5.56 -8.67 13.26
N LEU A 81 -6.87 -8.50 13.19
CA LEU A 81 -7.50 -7.53 12.30
C LEU A 81 -7.05 -6.10 12.61
N GLU A 82 -6.83 -5.75 13.88
CA GLU A 82 -6.38 -4.43 14.32
C GLU A 82 -4.95 -4.15 13.88
N THR A 83 -4.08 -5.14 13.99
CA THR A 83 -2.69 -5.04 13.51
C THR A 83 -2.65 -4.92 11.99
N LEU A 84 -3.45 -5.71 11.27
CA LEU A 84 -3.58 -5.60 9.81
C LEU A 84 -4.09 -4.21 9.42
N ALA A 85 -5.11 -3.70 10.09
CA ALA A 85 -5.65 -2.36 9.85
C ALA A 85 -4.58 -1.28 10.03
N GLN A 86 -3.77 -1.38 11.07
CA GLN A 86 -2.67 -0.46 11.36
C GLN A 86 -1.60 -0.52 10.27
N VAL A 87 -1.19 -1.73 9.83
CA VAL A 87 -0.24 -1.92 8.74
C VAL A 87 -0.76 -1.28 7.45
N LEU A 88 -2.02 -1.54 7.07
CA LEU A 88 -2.62 -0.98 5.87
C LEU A 88 -2.74 0.55 5.92
N PHE A 89 -3.09 1.11 7.10
CA PHE A 89 -3.16 2.56 7.27
C PHE A 89 -1.80 3.22 7.07
N PHE A 90 -0.77 2.74 7.74
CA PHE A 90 0.57 3.32 7.65
C PHE A 90 1.30 2.98 6.35
N SER A 91 0.85 1.98 5.59
CA SER A 91 1.36 1.69 4.26
C SER A 91 0.74 2.58 3.18
N ALA A 92 -0.59 2.70 3.12
CA ALA A 92 -1.27 3.38 2.01
C ALA A 92 -2.60 4.05 2.40
N GLY A 93 -2.92 4.15 3.69
CA GLY A 93 -4.13 4.81 4.16
C GLY A 93 -4.14 6.31 3.87
N VAL A 94 -5.32 6.89 3.76
CA VAL A 94 -5.49 8.33 3.62
C VAL A 94 -5.24 9.00 4.97
N THR A 95 -4.15 9.77 5.03
CA THR A 95 -3.72 10.48 6.25
C THR A 95 -4.26 11.91 6.31
N ARG A 96 -4.55 12.50 5.16
CA ARG A 96 -5.07 13.87 5.04
C ARG A 96 -5.81 14.04 3.72
N SER A 97 -6.81 14.92 3.69
CA SER A 97 -7.38 15.44 2.46
C SER A 97 -7.40 16.97 2.45
N ARG A 98 -7.48 17.55 1.26
CA ARG A 98 -7.62 18.99 1.04
C ARG A 98 -8.68 19.24 -0.02
N LYS A 99 -9.73 19.94 0.37
CA LYS A 99 -10.78 20.40 -0.55
C LYS A 99 -10.36 21.69 -1.25
N HIS A 100 -10.67 21.79 -2.52
CA HIS A 100 -10.50 22.98 -3.36
C HIS A 100 -11.68 23.10 -4.34
N ALA A 101 -11.76 24.20 -5.09
CA ALA A 101 -12.91 24.47 -5.96
C ALA A 101 -13.18 23.39 -7.01
N GLU A 102 -12.14 22.69 -7.47
CA GLU A 102 -12.21 21.68 -8.53
C GLU A 102 -12.32 20.23 -7.99
N GLY A 103 -12.43 20.05 -6.66
CA GLY A 103 -12.54 18.73 -6.05
C GLY A 103 -11.76 18.56 -4.76
N GLU A 104 -11.27 17.36 -4.51
CA GLU A 104 -10.55 17.00 -3.31
C GLU A 104 -9.24 16.26 -3.66
N THR A 105 -8.16 16.66 -3.04
CA THR A 105 -6.86 15.97 -3.12
C THR A 105 -6.65 15.18 -1.84
N PHE A 106 -6.29 13.90 -2.00
CA PHE A 106 -6.00 12.99 -0.91
C PHE A 106 -4.50 12.78 -0.76
N PHE A 107 -4.04 12.66 0.47
CA PHE A 107 -2.65 12.33 0.79
C PHE A 107 -2.62 11.01 1.53
N ARG A 108 -1.91 10.02 0.98
CA ARG A 108 -1.74 8.71 1.61
C ARG A 108 -0.45 8.67 2.44
N ALA A 109 -0.30 7.64 3.27
CA ALA A 109 0.90 7.43 4.07
C ALA A 109 2.14 7.20 3.20
N ALA A 110 2.02 6.42 2.13
CA ALA A 110 3.09 6.27 1.14
C ALA A 110 3.27 7.56 0.33
N ALA A 111 4.51 7.97 0.12
CA ALA A 111 4.83 9.07 -0.78
C ALA A 111 4.59 8.67 -2.24
N CYS A 112 4.03 9.60 -3.03
CA CYS A 112 3.81 9.39 -4.46
C CYS A 112 3.93 10.70 -5.21
N THR A 113 4.61 10.68 -6.34
CA THR A 113 4.77 11.85 -7.22
C THR A 113 3.40 12.33 -7.71
N GLY A 114 3.12 13.61 -7.54
CA GLY A 114 1.85 14.21 -7.95
C GLY A 114 0.61 13.73 -7.20
N ALA A 115 0.78 12.96 -6.12
CA ALA A 115 -0.30 12.32 -5.37
C ALA A 115 -1.23 11.45 -6.26
N LEU A 116 -0.67 10.77 -7.25
CA LEU A 116 -1.41 9.91 -8.19
C LEU A 116 -1.74 8.55 -7.59
N TYR A 117 -0.88 8.01 -6.71
CA TYR A 117 -1.09 6.77 -5.95
C TYR A 117 -1.54 5.58 -6.81
N GLU A 118 -0.77 5.27 -7.82
CA GLU A 118 -1.02 4.21 -8.80
C GLU A 118 -0.87 2.79 -8.22
N ILE A 119 -0.32 2.66 -7.00
CA ILE A 119 -0.13 1.37 -6.34
C ILE A 119 -1.37 1.02 -5.51
N GLU A 120 -1.91 -0.16 -5.77
CA GLU A 120 -3.02 -0.74 -5.02
C GLU A 120 -2.55 -1.89 -4.13
N LEU A 121 -3.10 -1.98 -2.92
CA LEU A 121 -2.77 -3.05 -1.98
C LEU A 121 -3.82 -4.15 -2.00
N TYR A 122 -3.32 -5.39 -2.01
CA TYR A 122 -4.13 -6.58 -1.87
C TYR A 122 -3.62 -7.41 -0.69
N VAL A 123 -4.54 -7.99 0.06
CA VAL A 123 -4.27 -8.85 1.20
C VAL A 123 -4.68 -10.26 0.85
N VAL A 124 -3.79 -11.23 1.04
CA VAL A 124 -4.11 -12.66 1.00
C VAL A 124 -3.88 -13.21 2.39
N CYS A 125 -4.93 -13.68 3.04
CA CYS A 125 -4.85 -14.12 4.42
C CYS A 125 -5.67 -15.40 4.69
N SER A 126 -5.34 -16.08 5.77
CA SER A 126 -6.22 -17.03 6.43
C SER A 126 -7.27 -16.30 7.26
N ASP A 127 -8.09 -17.03 7.99
CA ASP A 127 -9.02 -16.46 8.94
C ASP A 127 -8.29 -15.61 9.99
N LEU A 128 -8.66 -14.32 10.10
CA LEU A 128 -8.13 -13.43 11.11
C LEU A 128 -9.13 -13.23 12.25
N ARG A 129 -8.61 -13.13 13.46
CA ARG A 129 -9.36 -12.79 14.66
C ARG A 129 -9.26 -11.29 14.93
N SER A 130 -10.20 -10.76 15.71
CA SER A 130 -10.11 -9.43 16.29
C SER A 130 -9.89 -9.56 17.79
N ARG A 131 -9.02 -8.75 18.36
CA ARG A 131 -8.85 -8.67 19.83
C ARG A 131 -9.96 -7.88 20.51
N ILE A 132 -10.75 -7.13 19.75
CA ILE A 132 -11.88 -6.34 20.26
C ILE A 132 -13.18 -7.13 20.13
N GLN A 133 -13.33 -7.91 19.10
CA GLN A 133 -14.53 -8.71 18.83
C GLN A 133 -14.41 -10.08 19.50
N LEU A 134 -15.04 -10.23 20.66
CA LEU A 134 -14.98 -11.43 21.50
C LEU A 134 -15.83 -12.62 20.99
N SER A 135 -16.31 -12.62 19.75
CA SER A 135 -17.05 -13.74 19.19
C SER A 135 -16.10 -14.89 18.83
N GLU A 136 -16.24 -16.01 19.52
CA GLU A 136 -15.46 -17.24 19.24
C GLU A 136 -16.00 -18.03 18.06
N SER A 137 -17.18 -17.69 17.56
CA SER A 137 -17.91 -18.52 16.59
C SER A 137 -17.61 -18.22 15.12
N ALA A 138 -17.06 -17.05 14.80
CA ALA A 138 -16.71 -16.68 13.43
C ALA A 138 -15.45 -15.82 13.40
N PRO A 139 -14.62 -15.94 12.33
CA PRO A 139 -13.47 -15.03 12.15
C PRO A 139 -13.96 -13.60 11.94
N ALA A 140 -13.19 -12.63 12.42
CA ALA A 140 -13.44 -11.21 12.18
C ALA A 140 -13.20 -10.84 10.70
N LEU A 141 -12.26 -11.53 10.05
CA LEU A 141 -12.03 -11.49 8.63
C LEU A 141 -11.82 -12.94 8.13
N PRO A 142 -12.73 -13.50 7.31
CA PRO A 142 -12.55 -14.82 6.73
C PRO A 142 -11.33 -14.93 5.81
N ALA A 143 -10.85 -16.16 5.60
CA ALA A 143 -9.78 -16.41 4.64
C ALA A 143 -10.15 -15.91 3.24
N GLY A 144 -9.25 -15.20 2.58
CA GLY A 144 -9.57 -14.62 1.28
C GLY A 144 -8.46 -13.82 0.63
N VAL A 145 -8.79 -13.34 -0.57
CA VAL A 145 -8.07 -12.29 -1.28
C VAL A 145 -8.91 -11.03 -1.20
N TYR A 146 -8.32 -9.96 -0.70
CA TYR A 146 -8.99 -8.69 -0.46
C TYR A 146 -8.28 -7.55 -1.16
N HIS A 147 -9.06 -6.59 -1.66
CA HIS A 147 -8.56 -5.28 -2.06
C HIS A 147 -8.73 -4.28 -0.92
N PHE A 148 -7.70 -3.51 -0.64
CA PHE A 148 -7.73 -2.44 0.35
C PHE A 148 -8.22 -1.13 -0.28
N GLY A 149 -9.42 -0.70 0.09
CA GLY A 149 -9.97 0.59 -0.28
C GLY A 149 -9.50 1.69 0.67
N ALA A 150 -8.50 2.47 0.26
CA ALA A 150 -7.92 3.50 1.11
C ALA A 150 -8.90 4.64 1.44
N ALA A 151 -9.82 4.97 0.53
CA ALA A 151 -10.80 6.05 0.72
C ALA A 151 -11.78 5.76 1.86
N GLU A 152 -12.38 4.56 1.84
CA GLU A 152 -13.31 4.11 2.86
C GLU A 152 -12.66 3.45 4.07
N PHE A 153 -11.36 3.16 3.97
CA PHE A 153 -10.59 2.40 4.94
C PHE A 153 -11.23 1.07 5.28
N GLY A 154 -11.28 0.21 4.28
CA GLY A 154 -11.93 -1.09 4.37
C GLY A 154 -11.40 -2.08 3.35
N LEU A 155 -11.84 -3.31 3.50
CA LEU A 155 -11.47 -4.44 2.65
C LEU A 155 -12.67 -4.91 1.85
N ARG A 156 -12.46 -5.22 0.56
CA ARG A 156 -13.45 -5.89 -0.28
C ARG A 156 -12.94 -7.26 -0.68
N GLN A 157 -13.69 -8.30 -0.34
CA GLN A 157 -13.33 -9.67 -0.67
C GLN A 157 -13.50 -9.91 -2.17
N LEU A 158 -12.40 -10.19 -2.84
CA LEU A 158 -12.38 -10.54 -4.27
C LEU A 158 -12.55 -12.05 -4.47
N ARG A 159 -12.00 -12.86 -3.56
CA ARG A 159 -12.11 -14.31 -3.56
C ARG A 159 -12.16 -14.83 -2.14
N ALA A 160 -13.05 -15.77 -1.88
CA ALA A 160 -13.12 -16.51 -0.62
C ALA A 160 -12.17 -17.72 -0.66
N GLY A 161 -11.57 -18.05 0.48
CA GLY A 161 -10.67 -19.19 0.65
C GLY A 161 -9.22 -18.80 0.85
N ASP A 162 -8.42 -19.73 1.32
CA ASP A 162 -6.98 -19.51 1.61
C ASP A 162 -6.13 -19.70 0.35
N PHE A 163 -5.55 -18.63 -0.15
CA PHE A 163 -4.69 -18.62 -1.35
C PHE A 163 -3.22 -18.40 -1.03
N ARG A 164 -2.79 -18.45 0.25
CA ARG A 164 -1.39 -18.20 0.64
C ARG A 164 -0.43 -19.16 -0.05
N GLN A 165 -0.74 -20.46 -0.12
CA GLN A 165 0.09 -21.43 -0.83
C GLN A 165 0.19 -21.15 -2.33
N ALA A 166 -0.89 -20.68 -2.96
CA ALA A 166 -0.87 -20.34 -4.38
C ALA A 166 0.05 -19.12 -4.64
N ILE A 167 0.07 -18.14 -3.74
CA ILE A 167 0.99 -17.00 -3.84
C ILE A 167 2.43 -17.45 -3.61
N ALA A 168 2.71 -18.28 -2.59
CA ALA A 168 4.04 -18.84 -2.34
C ALA A 168 4.58 -19.57 -3.58
N ALA A 169 3.79 -20.47 -4.16
CA ALA A 169 4.18 -21.19 -5.38
C ALA A 169 4.41 -20.24 -6.57
N ALA A 170 3.58 -19.20 -6.73
CA ALA A 170 3.72 -18.22 -7.80
C ALA A 170 4.98 -17.36 -7.68
N THR A 171 5.52 -17.21 -6.48
CA THR A 171 6.78 -16.48 -6.19
C THR A 171 8.00 -17.41 -6.14
N GLY A 172 7.87 -18.68 -6.56
CA GLY A 172 8.95 -19.65 -6.54
C GLY A 172 9.32 -20.11 -5.13
N ASP A 173 8.35 -20.15 -4.24
CA ASP A 173 8.51 -20.52 -2.82
C ASP A 173 9.56 -19.66 -2.10
N ASP A 174 9.62 -18.36 -2.42
CA ASP A 174 10.47 -17.42 -1.71
C ASP A 174 10.20 -17.52 -0.19
N PRO A 175 11.22 -17.74 0.64
CA PRO A 175 11.04 -17.95 2.08
C PRO A 175 10.30 -16.81 2.79
N SER A 176 10.46 -15.57 2.34
CA SER A 176 9.77 -14.40 2.90
C SER A 176 8.26 -14.42 2.66
N ILE A 177 7.83 -15.11 1.60
CA ILE A 177 6.41 -15.26 1.25
C ILE A 177 5.86 -16.58 1.78
N ALA A 178 6.62 -17.69 1.60
CA ALA A 178 6.20 -19.02 2.00
C ALA A 178 6.00 -19.15 3.52
N HIS A 179 6.77 -18.39 4.31
CA HIS A 179 6.69 -18.35 5.77
C HIS A 179 5.95 -17.13 6.31
N ALA A 180 5.28 -16.36 5.46
CA ALA A 180 4.44 -15.26 5.93
C ALA A 180 3.33 -15.80 6.85
N PRO A 181 3.11 -15.17 8.02
CA PRO A 181 2.19 -15.65 9.06
C PRO A 181 0.73 -15.63 8.62
#